data_5ab0cd8a846f43c7440570340978170c
#
_entry.id   5ab0cd8a846f43c7440570340978170c
#
_cell.length_a   1.000
_cell.length_b   1.000
_cell.length_c   1.000
_cell.angle_alpha   90.00
_cell.angle_beta   90.00
_cell.angle_gamma   90.00
#
_symmetry.space_group_name_H-M   'P 1'
#
loop_
_entity.id
_entity.type
_entity.pdbx_description
1 polymer ?
#
loop_
_entity_poly.entity_id
_entity_poly.type
_entity_poly.pdbx_seq_one_letter_code
_entity_poly.pdbx_strand_id
1 'polypeptide(L)'
;MDQIKIGKYIQKLRKEKGLTQKELADHFNISFQAVSKWENGETLPDSSLLLELSSILGTSVDSLLTGGIYLFGERKLMSIKDIEKGFQAIKDVGKYFGKESYFYKGMIEGINNKMNLDLEELLSKNEYREALVTEVLLQGIMLGNYYVDINEVKSYFIKTKYVEYIENAMSKI
;
A
#
# COMPACT_ATOMS: atom_id res chain seq x y z
N MET A 1 -9.19 17.03 9.27
CA MET A 1 -7.76 16.94 8.95
C MET A 1 -6.99 17.17 10.25
N ASP A 2 -6.10 16.26 10.66
CA ASP A 2 -5.36 16.37 11.92
C ASP A 2 -4.01 17.05 11.65
N GLN A 3 -3.94 18.36 11.87
CA GLN A 3 -2.76 19.18 11.57
C GLN A 3 -1.50 18.73 12.36
N ILE A 4 -1.70 18.23 13.58
CA ILE A 4 -0.58 17.75 14.41
C ILE A 4 0.04 16.49 13.80
N LYS A 5 -0.80 15.54 13.34
CA LYS A 5 -0.32 14.32 12.69
C LYS A 5 0.39 14.63 11.37
N ILE A 6 -0.16 15.53 10.57
CA ILE A 6 0.46 16.00 9.32
C ILE A 6 1.82 16.60 9.61
N GLY A 7 1.91 17.50 10.58
CA GLY A 7 3.16 18.16 10.95
C GLY A 7 4.22 17.17 11.44
N LYS A 8 3.84 16.22 12.29
CA LYS A 8 4.75 15.17 12.77
C LYS A 8 5.26 14.27 11.63
N TYR A 9 4.40 13.99 10.65
CA TYR A 9 4.78 13.21 9.50
C TYR A 9 5.78 13.96 8.60
N ILE A 10 5.53 15.25 8.32
CA ILE A 10 6.49 16.12 7.61
C ILE A 10 7.84 16.13 8.33
N GLN A 11 7.85 16.33 9.66
CA GLN A 11 9.07 16.32 10.47
C GLN A 11 9.83 15.00 10.36
N LYS A 12 9.12 13.88 10.44
CA LYS A 12 9.69 12.53 10.32
C LYS A 12 10.39 12.37 8.97
N LEU A 13 9.68 12.61 7.87
CA LEU A 13 10.21 12.44 6.51
C LEU A 13 11.40 13.38 6.23
N ARG A 14 11.32 14.64 6.68
CA ARG A 14 12.43 15.58 6.56
C ARG A 14 13.70 15.06 7.25
N LYS A 15 13.57 14.54 8.48
CA LYS A 15 14.69 13.96 9.23
C LYS A 15 15.25 12.70 8.55
N GLU A 16 14.39 11.86 7.99
CA GLU A 16 14.80 10.67 7.22
C GLU A 16 15.58 11.03 5.95
N LYS A 17 15.30 12.22 5.36
CA LYS A 17 16.08 12.79 4.25
C LYS A 17 17.34 13.54 4.70
N GLY A 18 17.60 13.62 6.01
CA GLY A 18 18.76 14.34 6.56
C GLY A 18 18.67 15.87 6.46
N LEU A 19 17.50 16.43 6.14
CA LEU A 19 17.31 17.87 5.94
C LEU A 19 17.06 18.59 7.28
N THR A 20 17.60 19.80 7.41
CA THR A 20 17.20 20.75 8.45
C THR A 20 15.91 21.48 8.05
N GLN A 21 15.21 22.10 9.01
CA GLN A 21 14.04 22.96 8.70
C GLN A 21 14.39 24.09 7.75
N LYS A 22 15.61 24.63 7.88
CA LYS A 22 16.10 25.72 7.02
C LYS A 22 16.29 25.22 5.59
N GLU A 23 16.98 24.11 5.40
CA GLU A 23 17.20 23.53 4.07
C GLU A 23 15.87 23.18 3.38
N LEU A 24 14.90 22.61 4.11
CA LEU A 24 13.59 22.38 3.54
C LEU A 24 12.87 23.69 3.16
N ALA A 25 12.99 24.75 3.99
CA ALA A 25 12.40 26.06 3.71
C ALA A 25 13.03 26.73 2.51
N ASP A 26 14.34 26.62 2.33
CA ASP A 26 15.10 27.20 1.23
C ASP A 26 14.63 26.67 -0.14
N HIS A 27 14.18 25.39 -0.22
CA HIS A 27 13.59 24.84 -1.45
C HIS A 27 12.35 25.60 -1.93
N PHE A 28 11.58 26.19 -1.01
CA PHE A 28 10.31 26.87 -1.30
C PHE A 28 10.44 28.40 -1.24
N ASN A 29 11.63 28.95 -1.00
CA ASN A 29 11.85 30.36 -0.74
C ASN A 29 10.95 30.92 0.40
N ILE A 30 10.75 30.14 1.46
CA ILE A 30 9.98 30.52 2.65
C ILE A 30 10.88 30.57 3.88
N SER A 31 10.34 31.10 4.99
CA SER A 31 11.08 31.12 6.26
C SER A 31 11.11 29.74 6.92
N PHE A 32 12.19 29.44 7.67
CA PHE A 32 12.25 28.21 8.48
C PHE A 32 11.16 28.16 9.56
N GLN A 33 10.68 29.35 10.01
CA GLN A 33 9.56 29.44 10.94
C GLN A 33 8.26 28.87 10.34
N ALA A 34 8.05 29.02 9.02
CA ALA A 34 6.90 28.42 8.35
C ALA A 34 6.95 26.90 8.42
N VAL A 35 8.11 26.29 8.12
CA VAL A 35 8.33 24.85 8.25
C VAL A 35 8.16 24.40 9.70
N SER A 36 8.69 25.16 10.66
CA SER A 36 8.50 24.89 12.08
C SER A 36 7.01 24.88 12.48
N LYS A 37 6.22 25.84 11.99
CA LYS A 37 4.77 25.87 12.23
C LYS A 37 4.04 24.68 11.62
N TRP A 38 4.46 24.25 10.42
CA TRP A 38 3.92 23.02 9.82
C TRP A 38 4.19 21.79 10.71
N GLU A 39 5.45 21.63 11.15
CA GLU A 39 5.88 20.48 11.95
C GLU A 39 5.26 20.44 13.37
N ASN A 40 4.89 21.60 13.90
CA ASN A 40 4.18 21.73 15.17
C ASN A 40 2.65 21.64 15.04
N GLY A 41 2.13 21.58 13.79
CA GLY A 41 0.69 21.50 13.54
C GLY A 41 -0.03 22.83 13.78
N GLU A 42 0.69 23.95 13.78
CA GLU A 42 0.11 25.29 13.93
C GLU A 42 -0.53 25.77 12.62
N THR A 43 0.10 25.43 11.50
CA THR A 43 -0.41 25.71 10.14
C THR A 43 -0.14 24.51 9.23
N LEU A 44 -0.89 24.44 8.13
CA LEU A 44 -0.60 23.50 7.03
C LEU A 44 0.24 24.17 5.96
N PRO A 45 1.02 23.40 5.17
CA PRO A 45 1.59 23.87 3.92
C PRO A 45 0.49 24.38 2.98
N ASP A 46 0.79 25.44 2.22
CA ASP A 46 -0.12 25.90 1.16
C ASP A 46 -0.31 24.78 0.13
N SER A 47 -1.52 24.71 -0.45
CA SER A 47 -1.87 23.69 -1.44
C SER A 47 -0.97 23.72 -2.67
N SER A 48 -0.46 24.90 -3.05
CA SER A 48 0.48 25.07 -4.16
C SER A 48 1.83 24.40 -3.93
N LEU A 49 2.22 24.20 -2.67
CA LEU A 49 3.51 23.60 -2.29
C LEU A 49 3.43 22.09 -2.11
N LEU A 50 2.23 21.52 -2.00
CA LEU A 50 2.06 20.09 -1.60
C LEU A 50 2.71 19.12 -2.59
N LEU A 51 2.62 19.39 -3.89
CA LEU A 51 3.18 18.51 -4.91
C LEU A 51 4.72 18.45 -4.83
N GLU A 52 5.34 19.64 -4.74
CA GLU A 52 6.80 19.74 -4.63
C GLU A 52 7.28 19.21 -3.28
N LEU A 53 6.59 19.51 -2.18
CA LEU A 53 6.89 18.98 -0.85
C LEU A 53 6.82 17.46 -0.82
N SER A 54 5.81 16.85 -1.45
CA SER A 54 5.69 15.41 -1.54
C SER A 54 6.87 14.78 -2.31
N SER A 55 7.30 15.42 -3.39
CA SER A 55 8.46 14.99 -4.18
C SER A 55 9.76 15.04 -3.40
N ILE A 56 10.04 16.16 -2.71
CA ILE A 56 11.25 16.34 -1.89
C ILE A 56 11.30 15.33 -0.76
N LEU A 57 10.16 15.12 -0.09
CA LEU A 57 10.06 14.19 1.03
C LEU A 57 9.95 12.71 0.61
N GLY A 58 9.74 12.43 -0.68
CA GLY A 58 9.63 11.07 -1.21
C GLY A 58 8.35 10.36 -0.79
N THR A 59 7.22 11.08 -0.77
CA THR A 59 5.91 10.57 -0.38
C THR A 59 4.83 11.04 -1.36
N SER A 60 3.58 10.63 -1.17
CA SER A 60 2.45 11.17 -1.94
C SER A 60 1.78 12.35 -1.23
N VAL A 61 1.09 13.21 -1.99
CA VAL A 61 0.29 14.31 -1.42
C VAL A 61 -0.77 13.77 -0.47
N ASP A 62 -1.42 12.64 -0.82
CA ASP A 62 -2.42 12.01 0.04
C ASP A 62 -1.82 11.54 1.37
N SER A 63 -0.62 10.98 1.34
CA SER A 63 0.11 10.59 2.55
C SER A 63 0.49 11.78 3.41
N LEU A 64 0.88 12.91 2.80
CA LEU A 64 1.13 14.16 3.54
C LEU A 64 -0.13 14.65 4.24
N LEU A 65 -1.25 14.75 3.50
CA LEU A 65 -2.52 15.28 4.00
C LEU A 65 -3.20 14.37 5.04
N THR A 66 -2.83 13.11 5.09
CA THR A 66 -3.31 12.15 6.09
C THR A 66 -2.35 11.99 7.28
N GLY A 67 -1.18 12.65 7.24
CA GLY A 67 -0.16 12.52 8.29
C GLY A 67 0.53 11.16 8.29
N GLY A 68 0.67 10.55 7.10
CA GLY A 68 1.23 9.22 6.95
C GLY A 68 0.27 8.10 7.36
N ILE A 69 -0.94 8.47 7.74
CA ILE A 69 -2.02 7.49 7.95
C ILE A 69 -2.64 7.27 6.57
N TYR A 70 -2.46 6.09 6.02
CA TYR A 70 -3.24 5.70 4.85
C TYR A 70 -4.72 5.85 5.18
N LEU A 71 -5.52 6.36 4.22
CA LEU A 71 -6.97 6.59 4.37
C LEU A 71 -7.75 5.38 4.87
N PHE A 72 -7.12 4.23 5.00
CA PHE A 72 -7.69 2.95 5.43
C PHE A 72 -7.15 2.42 6.77
N GLY A 73 -6.50 3.27 7.59
CA GLY A 73 -6.00 2.88 8.92
C GLY A 73 -4.54 2.40 8.94
N GLU A 74 -4.09 1.86 10.09
CA GLU A 74 -2.75 1.28 10.23
C GLU A 74 -2.54 0.16 9.21
N ARG A 75 -1.31 0.08 8.65
CA ARG A 75 -0.95 -1.06 7.78
C ARG A 75 -1.25 -2.35 8.52
N LYS A 76 -2.06 -3.21 7.90
CA LYS A 76 -2.40 -4.51 8.46
C LYS A 76 -1.43 -5.56 7.95
N LEU A 77 -1.15 -6.55 8.77
CA LEU A 77 -0.47 -7.75 8.30
C LEU A 77 -1.35 -8.45 7.26
N MET A 78 -0.81 -8.66 6.06
CA MET A 78 -1.40 -9.53 5.05
C MET A 78 -0.79 -10.91 5.20
N SER A 79 -1.47 -11.78 5.92
CA SER A 79 -1.06 -13.17 6.11
C SER A 79 -1.42 -14.01 4.88
N ILE A 80 -0.50 -14.85 4.43
CA ILE A 80 -0.76 -15.79 3.34
C ILE A 80 -1.90 -16.74 3.70
N LYS A 81 -1.99 -17.13 4.97
CA LYS A 81 -3.10 -17.96 5.47
C LYS A 81 -4.47 -17.31 5.28
N ASP A 82 -4.56 -15.96 5.44
CA ASP A 82 -5.82 -15.27 5.24
C ASP A 82 -6.13 -15.06 3.75
N ILE A 83 -5.12 -14.87 2.91
CA ILE A 83 -5.27 -14.91 1.45
C ILE A 83 -5.84 -16.26 1.00
N GLU A 84 -5.30 -17.35 1.52
CA GLU A 84 -5.77 -18.72 1.22
C GLU A 84 -7.23 -18.94 1.64
N LYS A 85 -7.63 -18.42 2.82
CA LYS A 85 -9.04 -18.43 3.24
C LYS A 85 -9.92 -17.60 2.29
N GLY A 86 -9.43 -16.46 1.82
CA GLY A 86 -10.12 -15.62 0.84
C GLY A 86 -10.38 -16.38 -0.47
N PHE A 87 -9.38 -17.10 -0.99
CA PHE A 87 -9.56 -17.94 -2.17
C PHE A 87 -10.56 -19.09 -1.95
N GLN A 88 -10.54 -19.66 -0.75
CA GLN A 88 -11.53 -20.69 -0.41
C GLN A 88 -12.94 -20.09 -0.34
N ALA A 89 -13.10 -18.91 0.23
CA ALA A 89 -14.39 -18.21 0.28
C ALA A 89 -14.95 -17.93 -1.12
N ILE A 90 -14.11 -17.55 -2.08
CA ILE A 90 -14.52 -17.37 -3.49
C ILE A 90 -15.06 -18.67 -4.08
N LYS A 91 -14.37 -19.78 -3.84
CA LYS A 91 -14.85 -21.11 -4.28
C LYS A 91 -16.18 -21.48 -3.63
N ASP A 92 -16.33 -21.16 -2.34
CA ASP A 92 -17.57 -21.44 -1.60
C ASP A 92 -18.73 -20.59 -2.11
N VAL A 93 -18.50 -19.34 -2.52
CA VAL A 93 -19.52 -18.53 -3.21
C VAL A 93 -20.02 -19.25 -4.46
N GLY A 94 -19.12 -19.76 -5.31
CA GLY A 94 -19.51 -20.52 -6.50
C GLY A 94 -20.28 -21.81 -6.18
N LYS A 95 -19.93 -22.45 -5.05
CA LYS A 95 -20.63 -23.64 -4.57
C LYS A 95 -22.06 -23.34 -4.08
N TYR A 96 -22.23 -22.25 -3.30
CA TYR A 96 -23.53 -21.95 -2.67
C TYR A 96 -24.49 -21.20 -3.58
N PHE A 97 -24.01 -20.27 -4.40
CA PHE A 97 -24.83 -19.49 -5.31
C PHE A 97 -24.94 -20.09 -6.72
N GLY A 98 -24.09 -21.07 -7.03
CA GLY A 98 -23.94 -21.61 -8.38
C GLY A 98 -23.03 -20.76 -9.25
N LYS A 99 -22.15 -21.40 -10.02
CA LYS A 99 -21.19 -20.69 -10.91
C LYS A 99 -21.88 -19.94 -12.04
N GLU A 100 -23.10 -20.35 -12.42
CA GLU A 100 -23.89 -19.69 -13.46
C GLU A 100 -24.69 -18.49 -12.95
N SER A 101 -24.71 -18.23 -11.64
CA SER A 101 -25.41 -17.09 -11.07
C SER A 101 -24.79 -15.75 -11.51
N TYR A 102 -25.62 -14.75 -11.71
CA TYR A 102 -25.13 -13.38 -11.99
C TYR A 102 -24.24 -12.83 -10.88
N PHE A 103 -24.49 -13.23 -9.64
CA PHE A 103 -23.67 -12.83 -8.50
C PHE A 103 -22.24 -13.38 -8.61
N TYR A 104 -22.08 -14.68 -8.86
CA TYR A 104 -20.77 -15.30 -9.00
C TYR A 104 -20.04 -14.77 -10.23
N LYS A 105 -20.71 -14.74 -11.39
CA LYS A 105 -20.13 -14.22 -12.64
C LYS A 105 -19.68 -12.77 -12.50
N GLY A 106 -20.52 -11.90 -11.95
CA GLY A 106 -20.16 -10.49 -11.73
C GLY A 106 -18.99 -10.32 -10.80
N MET A 107 -18.88 -11.13 -9.74
CA MET A 107 -17.72 -11.15 -8.85
C MET A 107 -16.43 -11.57 -9.58
N ILE A 108 -16.47 -12.67 -10.33
CA ILE A 108 -15.30 -13.18 -11.08
C ILE A 108 -14.88 -12.18 -12.17
N GLU A 109 -15.82 -11.67 -12.97
CA GLU A 109 -15.53 -10.65 -13.99
C GLU A 109 -14.94 -9.37 -13.39
N GLY A 110 -15.48 -8.91 -12.28
CA GLY A 110 -14.96 -7.74 -11.58
C GLY A 110 -13.51 -7.92 -11.15
N ILE A 111 -13.15 -9.07 -10.60
CA ILE A 111 -11.79 -9.41 -10.20
C ILE A 111 -10.89 -9.55 -11.44
N ASN A 112 -11.30 -10.31 -12.44
CA ASN A 112 -10.52 -10.54 -13.67
C ASN A 112 -10.19 -9.23 -14.38
N ASN A 113 -11.17 -8.35 -14.52
CA ASN A 113 -10.98 -7.04 -15.15
C ASN A 113 -10.06 -6.14 -14.35
N LYS A 114 -10.16 -6.16 -13.02
CA LYS A 114 -9.35 -5.30 -12.14
C LYS A 114 -7.91 -5.76 -12.03
N MET A 115 -7.69 -7.06 -12.01
CA MET A 115 -6.37 -7.69 -11.82
C MET A 115 -5.74 -8.15 -13.14
N ASN A 116 -6.46 -8.07 -14.25
CA ASN A 116 -6.03 -8.54 -15.58
C ASN A 116 -5.55 -10.01 -15.57
N LEU A 117 -6.38 -10.90 -15.01
CA LEU A 117 -6.09 -12.33 -14.87
C LEU A 117 -7.36 -13.17 -15.10
N ASP A 118 -7.21 -14.49 -15.22
CA ASP A 118 -8.32 -15.45 -15.15
C ASP A 118 -8.31 -16.16 -13.78
N LEU A 119 -9.16 -15.66 -12.89
CA LEU A 119 -9.21 -16.16 -11.50
C LEU A 119 -9.68 -17.61 -11.41
N GLU A 120 -10.66 -18.03 -12.24
CA GLU A 120 -11.15 -19.40 -12.20
C GLU A 120 -10.08 -20.40 -12.66
N GLU A 121 -9.34 -20.06 -13.72
CA GLU A 121 -8.21 -20.89 -14.16
C GLU A 121 -7.16 -20.98 -13.05
N LEU A 122 -6.74 -19.84 -12.50
CA LEU A 122 -5.72 -19.79 -11.45
C LEU A 122 -6.13 -20.52 -10.17
N LEU A 123 -7.41 -20.46 -9.79
CA LEU A 123 -7.93 -21.18 -8.63
C LEU A 123 -8.11 -22.69 -8.87
N SER A 124 -8.19 -23.12 -10.13
CA SER A 124 -8.43 -24.54 -10.49
C SER A 124 -7.17 -25.38 -10.40
N LYS A 125 -5.98 -24.79 -10.57
CA LYS A 125 -4.70 -25.50 -10.68
C LYS A 125 -3.74 -25.10 -9.55
N ASN A 126 -3.28 -26.11 -8.81
CA ASN A 126 -2.33 -25.88 -7.69
C ASN A 126 -1.00 -25.26 -8.16
N GLU A 127 -0.58 -25.51 -9.40
CA GLU A 127 0.66 -24.95 -9.96
C GLU A 127 0.66 -23.43 -10.07
N TYR A 128 -0.52 -22.80 -10.14
CA TYR A 128 -0.67 -21.33 -10.20
C TYR A 128 -0.86 -20.70 -8.82
N ARG A 129 -0.93 -21.50 -7.75
CA ARG A 129 -1.21 -21.01 -6.40
C ARG A 129 -0.23 -19.96 -5.92
N GLU A 130 1.07 -20.23 -6.08
CA GLU A 130 2.12 -19.30 -5.69
C GLU A 130 2.04 -17.99 -6.50
N ALA A 131 1.74 -18.08 -7.81
CA ALA A 131 1.61 -16.89 -8.65
C ALA A 131 0.43 -16.01 -8.21
N LEU A 132 -0.71 -16.63 -7.90
CA LEU A 132 -1.90 -15.92 -7.46
C LEU A 132 -1.70 -15.27 -6.08
N VAL A 133 -1.09 -15.98 -5.13
CA VAL A 133 -0.72 -15.42 -3.82
C VAL A 133 0.24 -14.26 -3.99
N THR A 134 1.25 -14.41 -4.87
CA THR A 134 2.21 -13.32 -5.17
C THR A 134 1.50 -12.08 -5.68
N GLU A 135 0.57 -12.21 -6.62
CA GLU A 135 -0.18 -11.10 -7.19
C GLU A 135 -0.96 -10.33 -6.10
N VAL A 136 -1.67 -11.05 -5.22
CA VAL A 136 -2.42 -10.43 -4.12
C VAL A 136 -1.49 -9.72 -3.14
N LEU A 137 -0.35 -10.32 -2.79
CA LEU A 137 0.65 -9.71 -1.90
C LEU A 137 1.24 -8.45 -2.53
N LEU A 138 1.67 -8.51 -3.80
CA LEU A 138 2.24 -7.36 -4.50
C LEU A 138 1.25 -6.19 -4.57
N GLN A 139 -0.02 -6.46 -4.89
CA GLN A 139 -1.05 -5.41 -4.90
C GLN A 139 -1.27 -4.81 -3.52
N GLY A 140 -1.35 -5.63 -2.47
CA GLY A 140 -1.50 -5.16 -1.10
C GLY A 140 -0.33 -4.28 -0.65
N ILE A 141 0.91 -4.68 -1.00
CA ILE A 141 2.13 -3.93 -0.73
C ILE A 141 2.11 -2.60 -1.50
N MET A 142 1.85 -2.62 -2.81
CA MET A 142 1.85 -1.42 -3.67
C MET A 142 0.79 -0.40 -3.30
N LEU A 143 -0.37 -0.85 -2.81
CA LEU A 143 -1.40 0.04 -2.26
C LEU A 143 -1.00 0.67 -0.92
N GLY A 144 0.09 0.20 -0.29
CA GLY A 144 0.62 0.73 0.95
C GLY A 144 -0.22 0.45 2.20
N ASN A 145 -1.30 -0.31 2.08
CA ASN A 145 -2.25 -0.60 3.17
C ASN A 145 -1.85 -1.82 4.00
N TYR A 146 -0.89 -2.60 3.50
CA TYR A 146 -0.48 -3.86 4.11
C TYR A 146 1.03 -3.95 4.25
N TYR A 147 1.47 -4.67 5.27
CA TYR A 147 2.83 -5.20 5.38
C TYR A 147 2.78 -6.73 5.38
N VAL A 148 3.86 -7.36 5.01
CA VAL A 148 3.96 -8.81 4.85
C VAL A 148 5.10 -9.33 5.73
N ASP A 149 4.90 -10.46 6.40
CA ASP A 149 5.98 -11.14 7.11
C ASP A 149 6.85 -11.92 6.11
N ILE A 150 8.10 -11.48 5.95
CA ILE A 150 9.02 -12.11 5.01
C ILE A 150 9.35 -13.56 5.39
N ASN A 151 9.27 -13.92 6.67
CA ASN A 151 9.50 -15.31 7.09
C ASN A 151 8.34 -16.21 6.68
N GLU A 152 7.09 -15.71 6.76
CA GLU A 152 5.92 -16.43 6.22
C GLU A 152 6.07 -16.60 4.72
N VAL A 153 6.48 -15.57 3.98
CA VAL A 153 6.75 -15.63 2.54
C VAL A 153 7.78 -16.71 2.21
N LYS A 154 8.96 -16.66 2.85
CA LYS A 154 10.03 -17.65 2.62
C LYS A 154 9.64 -19.07 2.95
N SER A 155 8.75 -19.27 3.92
CA SER A 155 8.27 -20.60 4.30
C SER A 155 7.19 -21.17 3.37
N TYR A 156 6.43 -20.28 2.71
CA TYR A 156 5.33 -20.68 1.84
C TYR A 156 5.77 -20.99 0.41
N PHE A 157 6.64 -20.13 -0.17
CA PHE A 157 7.02 -20.21 -1.56
C PHE A 157 8.14 -21.22 -1.81
N ILE A 158 7.92 -22.15 -2.73
CA ILE A 158 8.92 -23.09 -3.24
C ILE A 158 9.78 -22.42 -4.31
N LYS A 159 9.16 -21.59 -5.17
CA LYS A 159 9.86 -20.92 -6.27
C LYS A 159 10.46 -19.60 -5.78
N THR A 160 11.78 -19.55 -5.66
CA THR A 160 12.55 -18.38 -5.16
C THR A 160 12.24 -17.06 -5.88
N LYS A 161 11.92 -17.10 -7.18
CA LYS A 161 11.56 -15.91 -7.96
C LYS A 161 10.41 -15.11 -7.34
N TYR A 162 9.42 -15.77 -6.73
CA TYR A 162 8.29 -15.09 -6.12
C TYR A 162 8.70 -14.38 -4.82
N VAL A 163 9.60 -14.98 -4.04
CA VAL A 163 10.18 -14.36 -2.85
C VAL A 163 10.93 -13.08 -3.25
N GLU A 164 11.77 -13.15 -4.29
CA GLU A 164 12.53 -12.01 -4.81
C GLU A 164 11.60 -10.86 -5.28
N TYR A 165 10.50 -11.18 -5.96
CA TYR A 165 9.52 -10.16 -6.38
C TYR A 165 8.90 -9.45 -5.19
N ILE A 166 8.55 -10.18 -4.13
CA ILE A 166 7.96 -9.62 -2.92
C ILE A 166 8.99 -8.79 -2.14
N GLU A 167 10.22 -9.30 -1.95
CA GLU A 167 11.31 -8.55 -1.30
C GLU A 167 11.62 -7.23 -2.05
N ASN A 168 11.69 -7.28 -3.39
CA ASN A 168 11.89 -6.08 -4.20
C ASN A 168 10.73 -5.07 -4.09
N ALA A 169 9.50 -5.54 -3.96
CA ALA A 169 8.36 -4.66 -3.74
C ALA A 169 8.42 -4.01 -2.35
N MET A 170 8.77 -4.78 -1.31
CA MET A 170 8.90 -4.29 0.07
C MET A 170 10.01 -3.25 0.21
N SER A 171 11.12 -3.36 -0.55
CA SER A 171 12.25 -2.43 -0.48
C SER A 171 11.95 -1.05 -1.10
N LYS A 172 10.84 -0.90 -1.84
CA LYS A 172 10.46 0.34 -2.53
C LYS A 172 9.44 1.19 -1.75
N ILE A 173 9.04 0.73 -0.57
CA ILE A 173 8.04 1.36 0.29
C ILE A 173 8.68 1.83 1.60
#